data_4e4e875eae711150459f3cfc18c38269
#
_entry.id   4e4e875eae711150459f3cfc18c38269
#
_cell.length_a   1.000
_cell.length_b   1.000
_cell.length_c   1.000
_cell.angle_alpha   90.00
_cell.angle_beta   90.00
_cell.angle_gamma   90.00
#
_symmetry.space_group_name_H-M   'P 1'
#
loop_
_entity.id
_entity.type
_entity.pdbx_description
1 polymer ?
#
loop_
_entity_poly.entity_id
_entity_poly.type
_entity_poly.pdbx_seq_one_letter_code
_entity_poly.pdbx_strand_id
1 'polypeptide(L)'
;MTRSERQDRPARNRPIKGRGADRPQANTRGSGKAPARRRSAPAQGGEFALPETLTPALPAVDAFAELDMPAALLKTLAAQGVTDPFPIQGATLPNSLAGRDILGRGRTGSGKTLAFGLALLARTAGRRSEPHAPLALVLVPTRELAQQVTDALTPYATSVNLRVATVVGGMSISRQSGALRRGAEVLVATPGRLKDLIERGDCRLDQVAITVLDEADQMADMGFMPQVVALLKQVEADGQRMLFSATLDKNIDRLVKMFLTDPVVHSVDPSAGAVTTMEHHVLHVLDETDKKAVATKIAAREGRVIMFVDTKRAADRFAKRLLASGVRAAALHGGRSQPQRNRTLDQFKNGQVTALVATNVAARGIHIDDLDLVVNVDPPTDHKDYLHRGGRTARAGESGSVVTLVLPEEKREMTRLMQDAGIAPRTTRIKSSDEELSTITGAREPSGIAIVIEVPQPTQPKPRTRGTGSGAGSAAGGSFRSGSRGRGRRGGTGAASGAAQGGGGGAARGGAGGGTRGGSGRGGAGGAAGSGRGAGAGRAGGTGRGSAPGRGRRAA
;
A
#
# COMPACT_ATOMS: atom_id res chain seq x y z
N MET A 1 -2.59 39.23 57.86
CA MET A 1 -3.90 39.68 58.29
C MET A 1 -4.87 38.66 57.73
N THR A 2 -5.22 37.74 58.54
CA THR A 2 -6.39 37.45 59.37
C THR A 2 -7.52 36.82 58.60
N ARG A 3 -7.68 35.50 58.86
CA ARG A 3 -8.76 34.77 59.54
C ARG A 3 -9.95 34.40 58.67
N SER A 4 -10.23 33.13 58.44
CA SER A 4 -10.78 32.05 59.31
C SER A 4 -12.27 32.14 59.50
N GLU A 5 -12.97 31.06 59.19
CA GLU A 5 -14.03 30.35 59.94
C GLU A 5 -14.89 29.54 58.98
N ARG A 6 -14.97 28.29 58.98
CA ARG A 6 -15.46 27.12 59.76
C ARG A 6 -16.93 27.18 60.18
N GLN A 7 -17.53 26.01 60.07
CA GLN A 7 -18.73 25.43 60.74
C GLN A 7 -19.98 25.35 59.87
N ASP A 8 -20.88 24.36 59.87
CA ASP A 8 -20.98 23.10 60.63
C ASP A 8 -21.98 22.16 59.93
N ARG A 9 -21.85 20.87 60.17
CA ARG A 9 -22.88 19.83 59.92
C ARG A 9 -23.88 19.83 61.11
N PRO A 10 -25.11 19.27 60.97
CA PRO A 10 -25.36 18.06 61.73
C PRO A 10 -26.16 16.92 61.03
N ALA A 11 -26.09 15.80 61.70
CA ALA A 11 -26.45 14.45 61.39
C ALA A 11 -27.86 14.02 61.91
N ARG A 12 -28.22 12.78 61.43
CA ARG A 12 -29.07 11.75 62.09
C ARG A 12 -30.58 11.92 62.11
N ASN A 13 -31.28 10.88 61.57
CA ASN A 13 -31.99 9.91 62.41
C ASN A 13 -32.61 8.74 61.59
N ARG A 14 -32.36 7.52 62.06
CA ARG A 14 -33.23 6.33 61.92
C ARG A 14 -34.14 6.26 63.18
N PRO A 15 -35.30 5.56 63.11
CA PRO A 15 -35.47 4.21 63.67
C PRO A 15 -36.53 3.32 62.93
N ILE A 16 -36.36 1.99 62.84
CA ILE A 16 -36.72 0.83 63.67
C ILE A 16 -38.16 0.27 63.52
N LYS A 17 -38.16 -1.04 63.01
CA LYS A 17 -38.98 -2.21 63.37
C LYS A 17 -40.53 -2.22 63.36
N GLY A 18 -41.06 -3.27 62.68
CA GLY A 18 -42.34 -3.89 62.96
C GLY A 18 -42.49 -5.27 62.26
N ARG A 19 -42.61 -6.31 63.09
CA ARG A 19 -42.85 -7.74 62.79
C ARG A 19 -44.33 -7.98 62.46
N GLY A 20 -44.59 -9.11 61.70
CA GLY A 20 -45.92 -9.73 61.69
C GLY A 20 -46.01 -10.85 60.65
N ALA A 21 -46.06 -12.05 61.13
CA ALA A 21 -46.27 -13.36 60.53
C ALA A 21 -47.66 -13.52 59.93
N ASP A 22 -47.81 -14.34 58.92
CA ASP A 22 -48.58 -15.59 58.90
C ASP A 22 -48.56 -16.26 57.53
N ARG A 23 -48.34 -17.60 57.57
CA ARG A 23 -48.63 -18.54 56.51
C ARG A 23 -50.05 -19.12 56.72
N PRO A 24 -50.73 -19.62 55.71
CA PRO A 24 -50.65 -21.07 55.47
C PRO A 24 -50.66 -21.57 54.00
N GLN A 25 -50.35 -22.84 53.92
CA GLN A 25 -50.17 -23.74 52.79
C GLN A 25 -51.48 -23.98 51.96
N ALA A 26 -51.34 -24.30 50.64
CA ALA A 26 -51.70 -25.58 50.07
C ALA A 26 -51.55 -25.64 48.53
N ASN A 27 -50.80 -26.61 48.11
CA ASN A 27 -50.89 -27.51 46.94
C ASN A 27 -51.81 -27.16 45.78
N THR A 28 -51.23 -27.14 44.55
CA THR A 28 -51.60 -28.18 43.55
C THR A 28 -50.61 -28.15 42.33
N ARG A 29 -50.30 -29.36 41.87
CA ARG A 29 -49.44 -29.70 40.73
C ARG A 29 -50.05 -29.19 39.40
N GLY A 30 -49.18 -28.59 38.56
CA GLY A 30 -49.48 -28.33 37.16
C GLY A 30 -48.16 -28.26 36.39
N SER A 31 -47.81 -29.36 35.71
CA SER A 31 -46.67 -29.45 34.81
C SER A 31 -46.94 -28.63 33.56
N GLY A 32 -46.39 -27.42 33.50
CA GLY A 32 -46.32 -26.59 32.29
C GLY A 32 -44.88 -26.41 31.85
N LYS A 33 -44.47 -27.10 30.76
CA LYS A 33 -43.21 -26.82 30.08
C LYS A 33 -43.14 -25.35 29.69
N ALA A 34 -42.18 -24.62 30.26
CA ALA A 34 -41.84 -23.30 29.80
C ALA A 34 -41.29 -23.37 28.36
N PRO A 35 -41.69 -22.46 27.45
CA PRO A 35 -41.11 -22.41 26.12
C PRO A 35 -39.61 -22.04 26.24
N ALA A 36 -38.78 -22.85 25.61
CA ALA A 36 -37.36 -22.61 25.48
C ALA A 36 -37.14 -21.20 24.91
N ARG A 37 -36.52 -20.32 25.69
CA ARG A 37 -35.98 -19.05 25.21
C ARG A 37 -35.08 -19.42 24.02
N ARG A 38 -35.50 -19.09 22.80
CA ARG A 38 -34.62 -19.01 21.65
C ARG A 38 -33.44 -18.14 22.07
N ARG A 39 -32.27 -18.74 22.20
CA ARG A 39 -31.01 -18.02 22.23
C ARG A 39 -30.96 -17.26 20.90
N SER A 40 -31.16 -15.94 20.95
CA SER A 40 -30.81 -15.06 19.86
C SER A 40 -29.37 -15.36 19.48
N ALA A 41 -29.14 -15.65 18.21
CA ALA A 41 -27.80 -15.75 17.66
C ALA A 41 -27.00 -14.50 18.06
N PRO A 42 -25.69 -14.62 18.34
CA PRO A 42 -24.87 -13.46 18.64
C PRO A 42 -24.99 -12.50 17.46
N ALA A 43 -25.31 -11.24 17.74
CA ALA A 43 -25.31 -10.18 16.78
C ALA A 43 -23.94 -10.17 16.10
N GLN A 44 -23.91 -10.38 14.79
CA GLN A 44 -22.73 -10.23 13.95
C GLN A 44 -22.25 -8.79 14.16
N GLY A 45 -21.06 -8.64 14.74
CA GLY A 45 -20.51 -7.36 15.11
C GLY A 45 -20.18 -6.52 13.90
N GLY A 46 -20.79 -5.36 13.76
CA GLY A 46 -20.15 -4.17 13.21
C GLY A 46 -20.30 -3.85 11.76
N GLU A 47 -20.82 -4.72 10.90
CA GLU A 47 -21.19 -4.34 9.53
C GLU A 47 -22.55 -3.64 9.51
N PHE A 48 -22.61 -2.46 8.86
CA PHE A 48 -23.90 -1.81 8.65
C PHE A 48 -24.70 -2.53 7.56
N ALA A 49 -26.03 -2.43 7.60
CA ALA A 49 -26.87 -2.92 6.52
C ALA A 49 -26.50 -2.15 5.22
N LEU A 50 -26.31 -2.89 4.13
CA LEU A 50 -26.06 -2.28 2.82
C LEU A 50 -27.20 -1.31 2.49
N PRO A 51 -26.92 -0.13 1.90
CA PRO A 51 -27.95 0.76 1.44
C PRO A 51 -28.81 0.08 0.38
N GLU A 52 -30.11 0.32 0.42
CA GLU A 52 -30.99 -0.13 -0.64
C GLU A 52 -30.77 0.71 -1.89
N THR A 53 -30.60 0.06 -3.03
CA THR A 53 -30.51 0.72 -4.33
C THR A 53 -31.92 1.05 -4.80
N LEU A 54 -32.20 2.33 -5.04
CA LEU A 54 -33.50 2.78 -5.53
C LEU A 54 -33.70 2.40 -7.01
N THR A 55 -32.65 2.49 -7.81
CA THR A 55 -32.65 2.09 -9.22
C THR A 55 -32.06 0.69 -9.39
N PRO A 56 -32.77 -0.26 -10.00
CA PRO A 56 -32.28 -1.62 -10.19
C PRO A 56 -30.94 -1.67 -10.92
N ALA A 57 -30.06 -2.58 -10.51
CA ALA A 57 -28.81 -2.81 -11.20
C ALA A 57 -29.04 -3.29 -12.64
N LEU A 58 -28.20 -2.86 -13.57
CA LEU A 58 -28.13 -3.45 -14.90
C LEU A 58 -27.60 -4.89 -14.80
N PRO A 59 -27.99 -5.77 -15.72
CA PRO A 59 -27.50 -7.15 -15.75
C PRO A 59 -25.97 -7.19 -15.80
N ALA A 60 -25.39 -8.18 -15.13
CA ALA A 60 -23.97 -8.49 -15.26
C ALA A 60 -23.68 -9.04 -16.66
N VAL A 61 -22.45 -8.83 -17.13
CA VAL A 61 -21.98 -9.34 -18.43
C VAL A 61 -20.96 -10.46 -18.20
N ASP A 62 -20.94 -11.42 -19.11
CA ASP A 62 -19.99 -12.53 -19.11
C ASP A 62 -18.76 -12.25 -20.01
N ALA A 63 -18.87 -11.28 -20.93
CA ALA A 63 -17.76 -10.90 -21.82
C ALA A 63 -17.58 -9.38 -21.89
N PHE A 64 -16.34 -8.92 -21.98
CA PHE A 64 -16.05 -7.48 -22.17
C PHE A 64 -16.62 -6.92 -23.49
N ALA A 65 -16.82 -7.76 -24.51
CA ALA A 65 -17.37 -7.38 -25.79
C ALA A 65 -18.86 -6.94 -25.72
N GLU A 66 -19.56 -7.30 -24.67
CA GLU A 66 -20.96 -6.89 -24.42
C GLU A 66 -21.07 -5.46 -23.87
N LEU A 67 -19.94 -4.87 -23.47
CA LEU A 67 -19.90 -3.55 -22.86
C LEU A 67 -19.72 -2.45 -23.92
N ASP A 68 -20.47 -1.36 -23.76
CA ASP A 68 -20.31 -0.16 -24.57
C ASP A 68 -19.05 0.61 -24.11
N MET A 69 -17.91 0.18 -24.63
CA MET A 69 -16.60 0.78 -24.36
C MET A 69 -15.87 1.13 -25.66
N PRO A 70 -14.96 2.13 -25.64
CA PRO A 70 -14.09 2.40 -26.79
C PRO A 70 -13.37 1.15 -27.30
N ALA A 71 -13.45 0.89 -28.60
CA ALA A 71 -12.83 -0.30 -29.21
C ALA A 71 -11.32 -0.43 -28.91
N ALA A 72 -10.63 0.70 -28.67
CA ALA A 72 -9.23 0.71 -28.26
C ALA A 72 -9.01 0.05 -26.89
N LEU A 73 -9.94 0.19 -25.94
CA LEU A 73 -9.88 -0.48 -24.63
C LEU A 73 -10.08 -1.99 -24.78
N LEU A 74 -11.08 -2.41 -25.55
CA LEU A 74 -11.34 -3.85 -25.84
C LEU A 74 -10.13 -4.52 -26.50
N LYS A 75 -9.53 -3.85 -27.49
CA LYS A 75 -8.31 -4.33 -28.15
C LYS A 75 -7.13 -4.44 -27.17
N THR A 76 -7.01 -3.50 -26.25
CA THR A 76 -5.94 -3.51 -25.24
C THR A 76 -6.15 -4.63 -24.21
N LEU A 77 -7.39 -4.89 -23.78
CA LEU A 77 -7.71 -6.03 -22.91
C LEU A 77 -7.24 -7.34 -23.56
N ALA A 78 -7.62 -7.60 -24.81
CA ALA A 78 -7.20 -8.79 -25.54
C ALA A 78 -5.66 -8.87 -25.68
N ALA A 79 -4.98 -7.75 -25.96
CA ALA A 79 -3.52 -7.71 -26.08
C ALA A 79 -2.79 -7.96 -24.75
N GLN A 80 -3.43 -7.66 -23.62
CA GLN A 80 -2.93 -7.94 -22.26
C GLN A 80 -3.32 -9.35 -21.77
N GLY A 81 -4.00 -10.17 -22.60
CA GLY A 81 -4.47 -11.50 -22.23
C GLY A 81 -5.64 -11.52 -21.26
N VAL A 82 -6.36 -10.39 -21.13
CA VAL A 82 -7.55 -10.28 -20.27
C VAL A 82 -8.77 -10.52 -21.17
N THR A 83 -9.26 -11.76 -21.19
CA THR A 83 -10.33 -12.23 -22.08
C THR A 83 -11.70 -12.08 -21.45
N ASP A 84 -11.84 -12.52 -20.19
CA ASP A 84 -13.10 -12.60 -19.50
C ASP A 84 -13.13 -11.72 -18.26
N PRO A 85 -14.26 -11.08 -17.95
CA PRO A 85 -14.36 -10.23 -16.77
C PRO A 85 -14.43 -11.09 -15.50
N PHE A 86 -13.67 -10.69 -14.47
CA PHE A 86 -13.92 -11.21 -13.12
C PHE A 86 -15.33 -10.84 -12.67
N PRO A 87 -15.94 -11.60 -11.72
CA PRO A 87 -17.31 -11.36 -11.26
C PRO A 87 -17.60 -9.92 -10.85
N ILE A 88 -16.66 -9.25 -10.16
CA ILE A 88 -16.82 -7.83 -9.79
C ILE A 88 -16.83 -6.92 -11.03
N GLN A 89 -16.05 -7.23 -12.06
CA GLN A 89 -15.99 -6.47 -13.30
C GLN A 89 -17.27 -6.61 -14.09
N GLY A 90 -17.71 -7.86 -14.33
CA GLY A 90 -18.96 -8.14 -15.04
C GLY A 90 -20.17 -7.50 -14.37
N ALA A 91 -20.21 -7.50 -13.03
CA ALA A 91 -21.31 -6.91 -12.27
C ALA A 91 -21.30 -5.38 -12.23
N THR A 92 -20.12 -4.75 -12.09
CA THR A 92 -20.05 -3.29 -11.87
C THR A 92 -19.94 -2.48 -13.15
N LEU A 93 -19.26 -2.99 -14.20
CA LEU A 93 -18.97 -2.24 -15.42
C LEU A 93 -20.23 -1.74 -16.15
N PRO A 94 -21.33 -2.52 -16.32
CA PRO A 94 -22.53 -1.99 -16.97
C PRO A 94 -23.07 -0.74 -16.28
N ASN A 95 -23.13 -0.76 -14.95
CA ASN A 95 -23.63 0.36 -14.14
C ASN A 95 -22.67 1.54 -14.11
N SER A 96 -21.37 1.31 -13.97
CA SER A 96 -20.37 2.37 -13.93
C SER A 96 -20.16 3.05 -15.27
N LEU A 97 -20.25 2.32 -16.40
CA LEU A 97 -20.25 2.90 -17.74
C LEU A 97 -21.48 3.76 -18.01
N ALA A 98 -22.65 3.36 -17.47
CA ALA A 98 -23.88 4.17 -17.50
C ALA A 98 -23.81 5.42 -16.60
N GLY A 99 -22.71 5.66 -15.88
CA GLY A 99 -22.51 6.85 -15.05
C GLY A 99 -23.11 6.79 -13.66
N ARG A 100 -23.56 5.61 -13.22
CA ARG A 100 -24.16 5.44 -11.89
C ARG A 100 -23.06 5.36 -10.81
N ASP A 101 -23.40 5.82 -9.62
CA ASP A 101 -22.54 5.65 -8.46
C ASP A 101 -22.47 4.18 -8.06
N ILE A 102 -21.29 3.74 -7.64
CA ILE A 102 -21.03 2.34 -7.31
C ILE A 102 -20.54 2.20 -5.87
N LEU A 103 -21.13 1.26 -5.15
CA LEU A 103 -20.57 0.72 -3.91
C LEU A 103 -20.15 -0.73 -4.15
N GLY A 104 -18.87 -0.94 -4.42
CA GLY A 104 -18.29 -2.25 -4.70
C GLY A 104 -17.65 -2.86 -3.46
N ARG A 105 -18.17 -4.00 -2.99
CA ARG A 105 -17.54 -4.80 -1.96
C ARG A 105 -16.80 -5.96 -2.60
N GLY A 106 -15.50 -6.03 -2.35
CA GLY A 106 -14.66 -7.13 -2.82
C GLY A 106 -13.28 -7.05 -2.21
N ARG A 107 -12.68 -8.23 -1.95
CA ARG A 107 -11.32 -8.32 -1.39
C ARG A 107 -10.25 -7.87 -2.38
N THR A 108 -9.05 -7.65 -1.88
CA THR A 108 -7.86 -7.38 -2.71
C THR A 108 -7.60 -8.58 -3.63
N GLY A 109 -7.35 -8.33 -4.92
CA GLY A 109 -7.16 -9.41 -5.92
C GLY A 109 -8.43 -9.83 -6.66
N SER A 110 -9.61 -9.30 -6.34
CA SER A 110 -10.86 -9.61 -7.05
C SER A 110 -11.02 -8.90 -8.41
N GLY A 111 -10.03 -8.14 -8.87
CA GLY A 111 -10.10 -7.43 -10.16
C GLY A 111 -10.69 -6.02 -10.09
N LYS A 112 -10.88 -5.42 -8.89
CA LYS A 112 -11.45 -4.08 -8.69
C LYS A 112 -10.80 -2.99 -9.52
N THR A 113 -9.47 -3.03 -9.69
CA THR A 113 -8.73 -1.99 -10.41
C THR A 113 -9.22 -1.83 -11.86
N LEU A 114 -9.45 -2.91 -12.56
CA LEU A 114 -10.03 -2.85 -13.91
C LEU A 114 -11.55 -2.56 -13.87
N ALA A 115 -12.27 -3.00 -12.84
CA ALA A 115 -13.69 -2.73 -12.67
C ALA A 115 -13.99 -1.22 -12.64
N PHE A 116 -13.23 -0.44 -11.86
CA PHE A 116 -13.40 1.02 -11.86
C PHE A 116 -12.58 1.70 -12.97
N GLY A 117 -11.40 1.17 -13.29
CA GLY A 117 -10.47 1.82 -14.20
C GLY A 117 -10.98 1.87 -15.63
N LEU A 118 -11.56 0.78 -16.14
CA LEU A 118 -12.12 0.75 -17.50
C LEU A 118 -13.28 1.74 -17.66
N ALA A 119 -14.20 1.78 -16.69
CA ALA A 119 -15.30 2.74 -16.71
C ALA A 119 -14.80 4.19 -16.65
N LEU A 120 -13.85 4.47 -15.73
CA LEU A 120 -13.24 5.79 -15.60
C LEU A 120 -12.56 6.22 -16.91
N LEU A 121 -11.79 5.35 -17.55
CA LEU A 121 -11.09 5.64 -18.80
C LEU A 121 -12.06 5.79 -19.97
N ALA A 122 -13.06 4.92 -20.11
CA ALA A 122 -14.07 5.00 -21.17
C ALA A 122 -14.85 6.31 -21.12
N ARG A 123 -15.30 6.72 -19.92
CA ARG A 123 -16.06 7.95 -19.72
C ARG A 123 -15.23 9.24 -19.80
N THR A 124 -13.90 9.12 -19.62
CA THR A 124 -12.97 10.26 -19.76
C THR A 124 -12.43 10.38 -21.20
N ALA A 125 -12.53 9.31 -21.99
CA ALA A 125 -12.00 9.27 -23.36
C ALA A 125 -12.54 10.42 -24.23
N GLY A 126 -11.67 10.99 -25.07
CA GLY A 126 -12.01 12.13 -25.93
C GLY A 126 -11.96 13.49 -25.24
N ARG A 127 -11.88 13.55 -23.91
CA ARG A 127 -11.74 14.80 -23.16
C ARG A 127 -10.25 15.17 -22.96
N ARG A 128 -9.98 16.44 -22.71
CA ARG A 128 -8.64 16.94 -22.40
C ARG A 128 -8.66 17.75 -21.11
N SER A 129 -7.67 17.51 -20.27
CA SER A 129 -7.50 18.25 -19.02
C SER A 129 -6.80 19.59 -19.27
N GLU A 130 -7.23 20.60 -18.55
CA GLU A 130 -6.46 21.83 -18.40
C GLU A 130 -5.22 21.60 -17.51
N PRO A 131 -4.20 22.48 -17.60
CA PRO A 131 -3.12 22.48 -16.64
C PRO A 131 -3.64 22.53 -15.19
N HIS A 132 -3.10 21.66 -14.33
CA HIS A 132 -3.46 21.56 -12.91
C HIS A 132 -4.88 21.05 -12.60
N ALA A 133 -5.73 20.73 -13.58
CA ALA A 133 -7.13 20.35 -13.43
C ALA A 133 -7.40 18.95 -14.03
N PRO A 134 -7.20 17.86 -13.30
CA PRO A 134 -7.55 16.53 -13.75
C PRO A 134 -9.06 16.37 -13.92
N LEU A 135 -9.48 15.45 -14.79
CA LEU A 135 -10.88 15.13 -15.06
C LEU A 135 -11.39 13.93 -14.26
N ALA A 136 -10.49 13.09 -13.83
CA ALA A 136 -10.80 11.91 -13.03
C ALA A 136 -9.76 11.73 -11.90
N LEU A 137 -10.25 11.29 -10.75
CA LEU A 137 -9.45 11.10 -9.52
C LEU A 137 -9.61 9.69 -8.97
N VAL A 138 -8.50 9.04 -8.67
CA VAL A 138 -8.46 7.78 -7.89
C VAL A 138 -7.72 8.04 -6.59
N LEU A 139 -8.41 7.94 -5.46
CA LEU A 139 -7.82 8.04 -4.12
C LEU A 139 -7.52 6.65 -3.57
N VAL A 140 -6.30 6.47 -3.10
CA VAL A 140 -5.81 5.21 -2.52
C VAL A 140 -5.04 5.46 -1.23
N PRO A 141 -5.01 4.51 -0.27
CA PRO A 141 -4.36 4.71 1.03
C PRO A 141 -2.83 4.78 0.97
N THR A 142 -2.20 4.05 0.05
CA THR A 142 -0.74 3.87 0.05
C THR A 142 -0.10 4.25 -1.28
N ARG A 143 1.20 4.55 -1.21
CA ARG A 143 2.01 4.93 -2.38
C ARG A 143 2.20 3.75 -3.33
N GLU A 144 2.32 2.57 -2.75
CA GLU A 144 2.49 1.31 -3.47
C GLU A 144 1.25 0.99 -4.28
N LEU A 145 0.06 1.11 -3.66
CA LEU A 145 -1.20 0.92 -4.37
C LEU A 145 -1.40 1.98 -5.45
N ALA A 146 -1.03 3.24 -5.18
CA ALA A 146 -1.08 4.28 -6.21
C ALA A 146 -0.22 3.93 -7.43
N GLN A 147 0.99 3.40 -7.22
CA GLN A 147 1.85 2.97 -8.32
C GLN A 147 1.25 1.78 -9.06
N GLN A 148 0.73 0.79 -8.33
CA GLN A 148 0.10 -0.39 -8.94
C GLN A 148 -1.13 -0.03 -9.78
N VAL A 149 -2.00 0.85 -9.26
CA VAL A 149 -3.15 1.36 -10.02
C VAL A 149 -2.69 2.11 -11.26
N THR A 150 -1.66 2.97 -11.12
CA THR A 150 -1.09 3.70 -12.28
C THR A 150 -0.54 2.74 -13.32
N ASP A 151 0.26 1.74 -12.91
CA ASP A 151 0.88 0.76 -13.81
C ASP A 151 -0.20 -0.08 -14.52
N ALA A 152 -1.23 -0.51 -13.78
CA ALA A 152 -2.34 -1.28 -14.32
C ALA A 152 -3.19 -0.49 -15.33
N LEU A 153 -3.41 0.81 -15.10
CA LEU A 153 -4.27 1.63 -15.97
C LEU A 153 -3.51 2.26 -17.15
N THR A 154 -2.19 2.42 -17.07
CA THR A 154 -1.39 3.11 -18.09
C THR A 154 -1.53 2.52 -19.50
N PRO A 155 -1.49 1.19 -19.73
CA PRO A 155 -1.67 0.61 -21.07
C PRO A 155 -3.04 1.01 -21.68
N TYR A 156 -4.09 0.91 -20.90
CA TYR A 156 -5.45 1.24 -21.31
C TYR A 156 -5.64 2.75 -21.53
N ALA A 157 -5.14 3.58 -20.61
CA ALA A 157 -5.20 5.04 -20.74
C ALA A 157 -4.47 5.51 -22.01
N THR A 158 -3.30 4.93 -22.30
CA THR A 158 -2.52 5.23 -23.51
C THR A 158 -3.30 4.90 -24.77
N SER A 159 -4.02 3.78 -24.80
CA SER A 159 -4.82 3.35 -25.95
C SER A 159 -5.94 4.30 -26.32
N VAL A 160 -6.47 5.05 -25.35
CA VAL A 160 -7.50 6.10 -25.54
C VAL A 160 -6.92 7.52 -25.44
N ASN A 161 -5.60 7.66 -25.56
CA ASN A 161 -4.87 8.94 -25.51
C ASN A 161 -5.05 9.75 -24.24
N LEU A 162 -5.22 9.11 -23.08
CA LEU A 162 -5.27 9.75 -21.76
C LEU A 162 -3.92 9.64 -21.05
N ARG A 163 -3.59 10.64 -20.24
CA ARG A 163 -2.38 10.67 -19.42
C ARG A 163 -2.75 10.42 -17.97
N VAL A 164 -2.04 9.49 -17.34
CA VAL A 164 -2.17 9.18 -15.92
C VAL A 164 -1.02 9.84 -15.15
N ALA A 165 -1.34 10.57 -14.09
CA ALA A 165 -0.34 11.12 -13.17
C ALA A 165 -0.50 10.52 -11.78
N THR A 166 0.64 10.24 -11.12
CA THR A 166 0.68 9.72 -9.75
C THR A 166 1.13 10.80 -8.78
N VAL A 167 0.34 11.04 -7.72
CA VAL A 167 0.60 12.04 -6.68
C VAL A 167 0.66 11.37 -5.31
N VAL A 168 1.88 11.15 -4.82
CA VAL A 168 2.15 10.42 -3.58
C VAL A 168 3.24 11.07 -2.74
N GLY A 169 3.17 10.89 -1.42
CA GLY A 169 4.19 11.36 -0.51
C GLY A 169 5.55 10.68 -0.73
N GLY A 170 6.65 11.30 -0.27
CA GLY A 170 7.99 10.72 -0.33
C GLY A 170 8.66 10.74 -1.72
N MET A 171 7.98 11.25 -2.73
CA MET A 171 8.53 11.53 -4.06
C MET A 171 8.70 13.04 -4.28
N SER A 172 9.47 13.44 -5.31
CA SER A 172 9.71 14.85 -5.63
C SER A 172 8.43 15.61 -5.94
N ILE A 173 8.12 16.63 -5.17
CA ILE A 173 6.97 17.52 -5.37
C ILE A 173 7.06 18.18 -6.73
N SER A 174 8.23 18.72 -7.12
CA SER A 174 8.42 19.43 -8.38
C SER A 174 8.14 18.56 -9.62
N ARG A 175 8.45 17.26 -9.55
CA ARG A 175 8.10 16.33 -10.64
C ARG A 175 6.60 16.13 -10.76
N GLN A 176 5.91 15.99 -9.63
CA GLN A 176 4.47 15.79 -9.57
C GLN A 176 3.72 17.07 -10.03
N SER A 177 4.09 18.24 -9.50
CA SER A 177 3.59 19.55 -9.96
C SER A 177 3.83 19.74 -11.46
N GLY A 178 5.03 19.39 -11.95
CA GLY A 178 5.36 19.45 -13.39
C GLY A 178 4.50 18.53 -14.25
N ALA A 179 4.09 17.35 -13.74
CA ALA A 179 3.19 16.44 -14.44
C ALA A 179 1.78 17.04 -14.54
N LEU A 180 1.24 17.59 -13.45
CA LEU A 180 -0.07 18.25 -13.42
C LEU A 180 -0.10 19.50 -14.31
N ARG A 181 0.98 20.29 -14.32
CA ARG A 181 1.09 21.48 -15.19
C ARG A 181 1.05 21.13 -16.68
N ARG A 182 1.58 19.97 -17.10
CA ARG A 182 1.47 19.50 -18.49
C ARG A 182 0.07 18.99 -18.85
N GLY A 183 -0.82 18.93 -17.86
CA GLY A 183 -2.14 18.30 -17.94
C GLY A 183 -2.04 16.78 -17.79
N ALA A 184 -2.92 16.23 -16.98
CA ALA A 184 -3.14 14.79 -16.82
C ALA A 184 -4.64 14.59 -16.62
N GLU A 185 -5.23 13.79 -17.47
CA GLU A 185 -6.68 13.55 -17.44
C GLU A 185 -7.06 12.70 -16.22
N VAL A 186 -6.22 11.75 -15.84
CA VAL A 186 -6.44 10.85 -14.71
C VAL A 186 -5.37 11.08 -13.66
N LEU A 187 -5.81 11.30 -12.42
CA LEU A 187 -4.95 11.49 -11.26
C LEU A 187 -5.11 10.34 -10.27
N VAL A 188 -4.04 9.59 -9.99
CA VAL A 188 -4.00 8.58 -8.93
C VAL A 188 -3.22 9.15 -7.74
N ALA A 189 -3.86 9.26 -6.57
CA ALA A 189 -3.28 10.02 -5.48
C ALA A 189 -3.48 9.39 -4.09
N THR A 190 -2.52 9.68 -3.18
CA THR A 190 -2.73 9.52 -1.75
C THR A 190 -3.23 10.82 -1.14
N PRO A 191 -4.21 10.79 -0.18
CA PRO A 191 -4.91 11.98 0.28
C PRO A 191 -4.01 13.11 0.78
N GLY A 192 -3.00 12.79 1.60
CA GLY A 192 -2.13 13.81 2.18
C GLY A 192 -1.32 14.59 1.15
N ARG A 193 -0.70 13.92 0.16
CA ARG A 193 0.09 14.60 -0.88
C ARG A 193 -0.78 15.40 -1.85
N LEU A 194 -1.97 14.90 -2.16
CA LEU A 194 -2.90 15.65 -3.01
C LEU A 194 -3.32 16.95 -2.32
N LYS A 195 -3.63 16.89 -1.02
CA LYS A 195 -3.90 18.07 -0.22
C LYS A 195 -2.74 19.07 -0.26
N ASP A 196 -1.48 18.61 -0.05
CA ASP A 196 -0.28 19.47 -0.15
C ASP A 196 -0.19 20.20 -1.51
N LEU A 197 -0.48 19.53 -2.62
CA LEU A 197 -0.43 20.15 -3.95
C LEU A 197 -1.57 21.12 -4.20
N ILE A 198 -2.75 20.87 -3.66
CA ILE A 198 -3.89 21.79 -3.73
C ILE A 198 -3.59 23.07 -2.93
N GLU A 199 -3.12 22.94 -1.69
CA GLU A 199 -2.74 24.08 -0.84
C GLU A 199 -1.64 24.95 -1.45
N ARG A 200 -0.81 24.36 -2.31
CA ARG A 200 0.25 25.06 -3.07
C ARG A 200 -0.26 25.70 -4.38
N GLY A 201 -1.49 25.46 -4.79
CA GLY A 201 -2.02 25.88 -6.08
C GLY A 201 -1.50 25.04 -7.26
N ASP A 202 -0.86 23.90 -7.01
CA ASP A 202 -0.32 22.98 -8.02
C ASP A 202 -1.39 22.01 -8.57
N CYS A 203 -2.59 21.96 -7.97
CA CYS A 203 -3.73 21.12 -8.37
C CYS A 203 -5.05 21.76 -7.95
N ARG A 204 -6.09 21.63 -8.76
CA ARG A 204 -7.49 21.93 -8.44
C ARG A 204 -8.37 20.76 -8.85
N LEU A 205 -9.50 20.55 -8.16
CA LEU A 205 -10.36 19.38 -8.36
C LEU A 205 -11.74 19.72 -8.92
N ASP A 206 -12.02 20.96 -9.20
CA ASP A 206 -13.32 21.48 -9.67
C ASP A 206 -13.77 20.95 -11.04
N GLN A 207 -12.87 20.32 -11.80
CA GLN A 207 -13.18 19.66 -13.08
C GLN A 207 -13.18 18.11 -12.97
N VAL A 208 -13.06 17.57 -11.75
CA VAL A 208 -13.09 16.14 -11.54
C VAL A 208 -14.53 15.63 -11.59
N ALA A 209 -14.92 15.08 -12.73
CA ALA A 209 -16.24 14.51 -12.98
C ALA A 209 -16.40 13.06 -12.52
N ILE A 210 -15.29 12.33 -12.31
CA ILE A 210 -15.31 10.93 -11.88
C ILE A 210 -14.32 10.73 -10.73
N THR A 211 -14.82 10.26 -9.60
CA THR A 211 -13.99 9.99 -8.43
C THR A 211 -14.11 8.53 -8.00
N VAL A 212 -12.95 7.89 -7.77
CA VAL A 212 -12.85 6.54 -7.24
C VAL A 212 -12.16 6.58 -5.88
N LEU A 213 -12.73 5.87 -4.92
CA LEU A 213 -12.12 5.57 -3.62
C LEU A 213 -11.81 4.07 -3.60
N ASP A 214 -10.55 3.68 -3.67
CA ASP A 214 -10.15 2.27 -3.56
C ASP A 214 -9.50 1.99 -2.22
N GLU A 215 -9.81 0.83 -1.62
CA GLU A 215 -9.43 0.46 -0.25
C GLU A 215 -9.86 1.54 0.77
N ALA A 216 -11.15 1.93 0.70
CA ALA A 216 -11.68 3.04 1.51
C ALA A 216 -11.62 2.74 3.02
N ASP A 217 -11.88 1.50 3.44
CA ASP A 217 -11.72 1.02 4.82
C ASP A 217 -10.29 1.21 5.32
N GLN A 218 -9.31 0.92 4.49
CA GLN A 218 -7.91 1.11 4.83
C GLN A 218 -7.56 2.61 4.97
N MET A 219 -8.17 3.49 4.15
CA MET A 219 -8.02 4.94 4.35
C MET A 219 -8.61 5.39 5.70
N ALA A 220 -9.72 4.76 6.12
CA ALA A 220 -10.34 5.02 7.42
C ALA A 220 -9.42 4.59 8.58
N ASP A 221 -8.91 3.36 8.53
CA ASP A 221 -7.98 2.81 9.54
C ASP A 221 -6.68 3.62 9.66
N MET A 222 -6.22 4.21 8.56
CA MET A 222 -5.03 5.07 8.55
C MET A 222 -5.31 6.52 8.98
N GLY A 223 -6.56 6.85 9.33
CA GLY A 223 -6.95 8.18 9.77
C GLY A 223 -7.03 9.23 8.67
N PHE A 224 -7.16 8.82 7.40
CA PHE A 224 -7.24 9.75 6.26
C PHE A 224 -8.64 10.31 6.01
N MET A 225 -9.67 9.88 6.76
CA MET A 225 -11.04 10.32 6.52
C MET A 225 -11.24 11.84 6.50
N PRO A 226 -10.63 12.65 7.38
CA PRO A 226 -10.77 14.09 7.30
C PRO A 226 -10.25 14.67 5.98
N GLN A 227 -9.11 14.16 5.47
CA GLN A 227 -8.53 14.57 4.19
C GLN A 227 -9.39 14.12 3.02
N VAL A 228 -9.86 12.86 3.03
CA VAL A 228 -10.76 12.32 1.99
C VAL A 228 -12.02 13.17 1.86
N VAL A 229 -12.69 13.45 2.98
CA VAL A 229 -13.89 14.32 3.01
C VAL A 229 -13.60 15.71 2.48
N ALA A 230 -12.45 16.30 2.86
CA ALA A 230 -12.06 17.63 2.38
C ALA A 230 -11.77 17.66 0.86
N LEU A 231 -11.23 16.59 0.30
CA LEU A 231 -10.98 16.44 -1.14
C LEU A 231 -12.28 16.22 -1.92
N LEU A 232 -13.17 15.34 -1.43
CA LEU A 232 -14.45 15.04 -2.07
C LEU A 232 -15.41 16.25 -2.12
N LYS A 233 -15.25 17.23 -1.25
CA LYS A 233 -16.00 18.49 -1.28
C LYS A 233 -15.54 19.46 -2.37
N GLN A 234 -14.41 19.20 -3.03
CA GLN A 234 -13.83 20.06 -4.04
C GLN A 234 -14.01 19.52 -5.47
N VAL A 235 -14.49 18.28 -5.61
CA VAL A 235 -14.79 17.70 -6.92
C VAL A 235 -16.16 18.15 -7.40
N GLU A 236 -16.44 17.98 -8.69
CA GLU A 236 -17.72 18.31 -9.31
C GLU A 236 -18.90 17.70 -8.54
N ALA A 237 -19.93 18.51 -8.24
CA ALA A 237 -21.02 18.12 -7.35
C ALA A 237 -21.83 16.93 -7.90
N ASP A 238 -22.14 16.97 -9.21
CA ASP A 238 -22.92 15.94 -9.91
C ASP A 238 -22.04 14.87 -10.57
N GLY A 239 -20.74 14.84 -10.23
CA GLY A 239 -19.80 13.87 -10.75
C GLY A 239 -20.08 12.47 -10.23
N GLN A 240 -19.72 11.45 -11.02
CA GLN A 240 -19.83 10.05 -10.64
C GLN A 240 -18.86 9.67 -9.51
N ARG A 241 -19.33 8.86 -8.56
CA ARG A 241 -18.51 8.35 -7.45
C ARG A 241 -18.56 6.85 -7.38
N MET A 242 -17.40 6.25 -7.28
CA MET A 242 -17.24 4.80 -7.14
C MET A 242 -16.43 4.52 -5.89
N LEU A 243 -16.99 3.80 -4.94
CA LEU A 243 -16.33 3.41 -3.70
C LEU A 243 -16.12 1.90 -3.68
N PHE A 244 -14.87 1.49 -3.53
CA PHE A 244 -14.47 0.09 -3.40
C PHE A 244 -13.83 -0.16 -2.05
N SER A 245 -14.28 -1.20 -1.34
CA SER A 245 -13.81 -1.56 -0.01
C SER A 245 -13.91 -3.07 0.21
N ALA A 246 -13.04 -3.63 1.04
CA ALA A 246 -13.16 -5.02 1.47
C ALA A 246 -14.18 -5.15 2.60
N THR A 247 -14.28 -4.14 3.46
CA THR A 247 -15.20 -4.09 4.60
C THR A 247 -16.07 -2.84 4.55
N LEU A 248 -17.30 -2.95 5.07
CA LEU A 248 -18.24 -1.85 5.17
C LEU A 248 -18.49 -1.55 6.66
N ASP A 249 -17.79 -0.57 7.18
CA ASP A 249 -17.94 -0.12 8.57
C ASP A 249 -18.67 1.24 8.65
N LYS A 250 -18.84 1.75 9.89
CA LYS A 250 -19.52 3.03 10.15
C LYS A 250 -18.86 4.23 9.44
N ASN A 251 -17.56 4.17 9.20
CA ASN A 251 -16.84 5.25 8.51
C ASN A 251 -17.17 5.23 7.02
N ILE A 252 -17.25 4.03 6.44
CA ILE A 252 -17.65 3.83 5.04
C ILE A 252 -19.12 4.20 4.85
N ASP A 253 -20.02 3.77 5.75
CA ASP A 253 -21.43 4.18 5.75
C ASP A 253 -21.58 5.71 5.71
N ARG A 254 -20.79 6.41 6.53
CA ARG A 254 -20.80 7.88 6.54
C ARG A 254 -20.36 8.48 5.19
N LEU A 255 -19.33 7.93 4.53
CA LEU A 255 -18.91 8.38 3.21
C LEU A 255 -19.99 8.15 2.16
N VAL A 256 -20.58 6.94 2.15
CA VAL A 256 -21.66 6.58 1.23
C VAL A 256 -22.81 7.60 1.37
N LYS A 257 -23.30 7.83 2.58
CA LYS A 257 -24.40 8.77 2.86
C LYS A 257 -24.08 10.24 2.51
N MET A 258 -22.79 10.62 2.56
CA MET A 258 -22.40 12.01 2.29
C MET A 258 -22.14 12.29 0.82
N PHE A 259 -21.70 11.30 0.06
CA PHE A 259 -21.13 11.56 -1.27
C PHE A 259 -21.68 10.70 -2.39
N LEU A 260 -22.31 9.56 -2.13
CA LEU A 260 -22.90 8.72 -3.17
C LEU A 260 -24.40 9.00 -3.30
N THR A 261 -24.88 9.06 -4.53
CA THR A 261 -26.31 9.27 -4.86
C THR A 261 -26.87 7.98 -5.46
N ASP A 262 -27.85 7.39 -4.78
CA ASP A 262 -28.48 6.10 -5.17
C ASP A 262 -27.47 5.06 -5.72
N PRO A 263 -26.43 4.70 -4.93
CA PRO A 263 -25.37 3.85 -5.43
C PRO A 263 -25.88 2.44 -5.73
N VAL A 264 -25.41 1.88 -6.84
CA VAL A 264 -25.61 0.44 -7.11
C VAL A 264 -24.64 -0.36 -6.25
N VAL A 265 -25.19 -1.23 -5.42
CA VAL A 265 -24.40 -2.04 -4.48
C VAL A 265 -24.07 -3.38 -5.12
N HIS A 266 -22.79 -3.66 -5.25
CA HIS A 266 -22.27 -4.94 -5.70
C HIS A 266 -21.42 -5.60 -4.63
N SER A 267 -21.79 -6.79 -4.20
CA SER A 267 -21.01 -7.61 -3.26
C SER A 267 -20.79 -8.97 -3.88
N VAL A 268 -19.58 -9.21 -4.36
CA VAL A 268 -19.21 -10.47 -5.02
C VAL A 268 -18.49 -11.46 -4.12
N ASP A 269 -18.09 -11.00 -2.93
CA ASP A 269 -17.49 -11.85 -1.89
C ASP A 269 -18.30 -11.70 -0.61
N PRO A 270 -19.17 -12.66 -0.24
CA PRO A 270 -19.68 -12.73 1.12
C PRO A 270 -18.50 -12.85 2.08
N SER A 271 -18.52 -12.11 3.17
CA SER A 271 -17.47 -12.18 4.22
C SER A 271 -17.18 -13.62 4.70
N ALA A 272 -18.16 -14.50 4.59
CA ALA A 272 -18.02 -15.93 4.85
C ALA A 272 -17.23 -16.70 3.77
N GLY A 273 -17.21 -16.25 2.50
CA GLY A 273 -16.53 -16.97 1.42
C GLY A 273 -15.01 -16.76 1.40
N ALA A 274 -14.53 -15.61 1.89
CA ALA A 274 -13.09 -15.33 1.96
C ALA A 274 -12.34 -16.21 2.99
N VAL A 275 -13.08 -16.70 3.99
CA VAL A 275 -12.55 -17.56 5.06
C VAL A 275 -12.44 -19.02 4.61
N THR A 276 -13.23 -19.43 3.61
CA THR A 276 -13.34 -20.85 3.22
C THR A 276 -12.24 -21.33 2.27
N THR A 277 -11.51 -20.43 1.59
CA THR A 277 -10.41 -20.79 0.68
C THR A 277 -9.02 -20.67 1.30
N MET A 278 -8.92 -20.07 2.49
CA MET A 278 -7.66 -19.95 3.23
C MET A 278 -7.61 -20.94 4.39
N GLU A 279 -6.46 -21.59 4.55
CA GLU A 279 -6.19 -22.35 5.75
C GLU A 279 -5.62 -21.44 6.84
N HIS A 280 -6.21 -21.49 8.02
CA HIS A 280 -5.80 -20.68 9.16
C HIS A 280 -5.17 -21.56 10.24
N HIS A 281 -3.90 -21.30 10.56
CA HIS A 281 -3.15 -22.04 11.57
C HIS A 281 -2.72 -21.10 12.69
N VAL A 282 -3.00 -21.49 13.93
CA VAL A 282 -2.49 -20.85 15.14
C VAL A 282 -1.50 -21.78 15.79
N LEU A 283 -0.22 -21.41 15.75
CA LEU A 283 0.88 -22.21 16.29
C LEU A 283 1.30 -21.66 17.66
N HIS A 284 1.02 -22.43 18.71
CA HIS A 284 1.46 -22.12 20.07
C HIS A 284 2.90 -22.54 20.27
N VAL A 285 3.78 -21.57 20.34
CA VAL A 285 5.22 -21.75 20.61
C VAL A 285 5.52 -21.72 22.10
N LEU A 286 6.69 -22.26 22.49
CA LEU A 286 7.04 -22.41 23.89
C LEU A 286 7.35 -21.07 24.57
N ASP A 287 8.21 -20.28 23.95
CA ASP A 287 8.71 -18.98 24.43
C ASP A 287 9.23 -18.11 23.27
N GLU A 288 9.72 -16.94 23.60
CA GLU A 288 10.31 -15.99 22.63
C GLU A 288 11.53 -16.55 21.87
N THR A 289 12.29 -17.46 22.45
CA THR A 289 13.46 -18.06 21.81
C THR A 289 13.04 -19.07 20.76
N ASP A 290 12.09 -19.93 21.12
CA ASP A 290 11.48 -20.92 20.24
C ASP A 290 10.68 -20.22 19.11
N LYS A 291 9.90 -19.17 19.42
CA LYS A 291 9.20 -18.32 18.43
C LYS A 291 10.15 -17.83 17.35
N LYS A 292 11.33 -17.34 17.75
CA LYS A 292 12.36 -16.86 16.81
C LYS A 292 12.99 -17.99 15.99
N ALA A 293 13.17 -19.18 16.56
CA ALA A 293 13.68 -20.34 15.86
C ALA A 293 12.65 -20.85 14.84
N VAL A 294 11.39 -21.04 15.25
CA VAL A 294 10.25 -21.39 14.39
C VAL A 294 10.14 -20.42 13.21
N ALA A 295 10.08 -19.11 13.50
CA ALA A 295 9.99 -18.09 12.45
C ALA A 295 11.18 -18.11 11.48
N THR A 296 12.39 -18.41 11.96
CA THR A 296 13.59 -18.52 11.11
C THR A 296 13.51 -19.73 10.17
N LYS A 297 13.05 -20.89 10.67
CA LYS A 297 12.86 -22.09 9.85
C LYS A 297 11.74 -21.90 8.81
N ILE A 298 10.64 -21.25 9.17
CA ILE A 298 9.58 -20.89 8.21
C ILE A 298 10.13 -19.97 7.13
N ALA A 299 10.95 -18.98 7.49
CA ALA A 299 11.55 -18.06 6.52
C ALA A 299 12.54 -18.76 5.56
N ALA A 300 13.11 -19.90 5.95
CA ALA A 300 14.03 -20.69 5.14
C ALA A 300 13.33 -21.66 4.17
N ARG A 301 11.98 -21.68 4.13
CA ARG A 301 11.18 -22.49 3.21
C ARG A 301 11.51 -22.24 1.75
N GLU A 302 11.11 -23.17 0.87
CA GLU A 302 11.02 -22.90 -0.56
C GLU A 302 9.86 -21.96 -0.84
N GLY A 303 10.00 -21.13 -1.88
CA GLY A 303 8.99 -20.14 -2.23
C GLY A 303 9.15 -18.84 -1.46
N ARG A 304 8.17 -17.98 -1.62
CA ARG A 304 8.14 -16.63 -1.02
C ARG A 304 7.22 -16.61 0.19
N VAL A 305 7.58 -15.83 1.21
CA VAL A 305 6.78 -15.64 2.41
C VAL A 305 6.80 -14.18 2.85
N ILE A 306 5.64 -13.67 3.27
CA ILE A 306 5.55 -12.39 3.99
C ILE A 306 5.41 -12.70 5.48
N MET A 307 6.23 -12.04 6.29
CA MET A 307 6.28 -12.20 7.73
C MET A 307 5.97 -10.88 8.42
N PHE A 308 4.87 -10.82 9.16
CA PHE A 308 4.43 -9.61 9.83
C PHE A 308 5.01 -9.50 11.23
N VAL A 309 5.55 -8.32 11.53
CA VAL A 309 6.02 -7.91 12.85
C VAL A 309 5.50 -6.51 13.20
N ASP A 310 5.37 -6.21 14.49
CA ASP A 310 4.69 -4.99 14.92
C ASP A 310 5.49 -3.72 14.71
N THR A 311 6.82 -3.75 14.87
CA THR A 311 7.62 -2.53 14.86
C THR A 311 8.66 -2.48 13.74
N LYS A 312 8.95 -1.28 13.27
CA LYS A 312 10.03 -1.00 12.30
C LYS A 312 11.37 -1.57 12.76
N ARG A 313 11.68 -1.45 14.06
CA ARG A 313 12.93 -1.97 14.65
C ARG A 313 12.95 -3.50 14.70
N ALA A 314 11.79 -4.13 14.96
CA ALA A 314 11.65 -5.59 14.91
C ALA A 314 11.87 -6.09 13.48
N ALA A 315 11.28 -5.44 12.47
CA ALA A 315 11.48 -5.79 11.07
C ALA A 315 12.95 -5.74 10.65
N ASP A 316 13.67 -4.66 11.00
CA ASP A 316 15.09 -4.54 10.68
C ASP A 316 15.95 -5.62 11.40
N ARG A 317 15.69 -5.83 12.69
CA ARG A 317 16.44 -6.84 13.47
C ARG A 317 16.18 -8.26 12.98
N PHE A 318 14.92 -8.57 12.67
CA PHE A 318 14.55 -9.91 12.22
C PHE A 318 15.10 -10.19 10.81
N ALA A 319 14.95 -9.27 9.86
CA ALA A 319 15.55 -9.42 8.54
C ALA A 319 17.07 -9.60 8.60
N LYS A 320 17.77 -8.85 9.47
CA LYS A 320 19.21 -8.98 9.69
C LYS A 320 19.58 -10.35 10.28
N ARG A 321 18.78 -10.88 11.23
CA ARG A 321 18.95 -12.22 11.76
C ARG A 321 18.80 -13.29 10.67
N LEU A 322 17.75 -13.18 9.86
CA LEU A 322 17.48 -14.11 8.76
C LEU A 322 18.64 -14.15 7.75
N LEU A 323 19.18 -12.99 7.38
CA LEU A 323 20.38 -12.91 6.52
C LEU A 323 21.59 -13.60 7.15
N ALA A 324 21.82 -13.40 8.45
CA ALA A 324 22.90 -14.06 9.17
C ALA A 324 22.72 -15.58 9.25
N SER A 325 21.48 -16.06 9.24
CA SER A 325 21.14 -17.50 9.23
C SER A 325 21.11 -18.11 7.81
N GLY A 326 21.38 -17.31 6.77
CA GLY A 326 21.41 -17.81 5.39
C GLY A 326 20.07 -17.78 4.66
N VAL A 327 19.13 -16.94 5.10
CA VAL A 327 17.85 -16.71 4.43
C VAL A 327 17.88 -15.37 3.69
N ARG A 328 17.46 -15.36 2.42
CA ARG A 328 17.37 -14.13 1.60
C ARG A 328 16.19 -13.27 2.05
N ALA A 329 16.41 -12.45 3.07
CA ALA A 329 15.37 -11.65 3.71
C ALA A 329 15.59 -10.14 3.54
N ALA A 330 14.50 -9.37 3.47
CA ALA A 330 14.54 -7.92 3.49
C ALA A 330 13.42 -7.33 4.35
N ALA A 331 13.69 -6.16 4.96
CA ALA A 331 12.73 -5.44 5.78
C ALA A 331 11.95 -4.40 4.96
N LEU A 332 10.62 -4.39 5.12
CA LEU A 332 9.71 -3.42 4.51
C LEU A 332 8.89 -2.69 5.58
N HIS A 333 9.20 -1.42 5.80
CA HIS A 333 8.51 -0.61 6.80
C HIS A 333 8.54 0.88 6.48
N GLY A 334 7.69 1.68 7.12
CA GLY A 334 7.55 3.12 6.87
C GLY A 334 8.78 3.98 7.22
N GLY A 335 9.84 3.40 7.82
CA GLY A 335 11.14 4.08 8.04
C GLY A 335 12.06 4.04 6.83
N ARG A 336 11.75 3.25 5.79
CA ARG A 336 12.51 3.19 4.53
C ARG A 336 12.07 4.28 3.58
N SER A 337 13.02 4.83 2.81
CA SER A 337 12.68 5.75 1.72
C SER A 337 11.90 5.05 0.62
N GLN A 338 11.09 5.79 -0.16
CA GLN A 338 10.31 5.20 -1.23
C GLN A 338 11.15 4.42 -2.27
N PRO A 339 12.31 4.92 -2.73
CA PRO A 339 13.18 4.13 -3.61
C PRO A 339 13.68 2.82 -2.98
N GLN A 340 13.94 2.82 -1.66
CA GLN A 340 14.33 1.59 -0.96
C GLN A 340 13.17 0.58 -0.89
N ARG A 341 11.95 1.06 -0.63
CA ARG A 341 10.75 0.22 -0.57
C ARG A 341 10.46 -0.41 -1.93
N ASN A 342 10.48 0.39 -3.00
CA ASN A 342 10.27 -0.10 -4.37
C ASN A 342 11.31 -1.17 -4.70
N ARG A 343 12.59 -0.92 -4.44
CA ARG A 343 13.65 -1.89 -4.67
C ARG A 343 13.43 -3.20 -3.89
N THR A 344 13.07 -3.11 -2.61
CA THR A 344 12.79 -4.30 -1.80
C THR A 344 11.64 -5.11 -2.39
N LEU A 345 10.59 -4.45 -2.84
CA LEU A 345 9.45 -5.10 -3.49
C LEU A 345 9.83 -5.74 -4.82
N ASP A 346 10.62 -5.05 -5.65
CA ASP A 346 11.12 -5.60 -6.90
C ASP A 346 12.01 -6.84 -6.66
N GLN A 347 12.91 -6.77 -5.67
CA GLN A 347 13.73 -7.92 -5.28
C GLN A 347 12.89 -9.11 -4.77
N PHE A 348 11.80 -8.83 -4.06
CA PHE A 348 10.88 -9.87 -3.60
C PHE A 348 10.05 -10.46 -4.75
N LYS A 349 9.54 -9.64 -5.66
CA LYS A 349 8.82 -10.09 -6.86
C LYS A 349 9.70 -10.97 -7.75
N ASN A 350 10.96 -10.60 -7.92
CA ASN A 350 11.92 -11.32 -8.76
C ASN A 350 12.59 -12.51 -8.04
N GLY A 351 12.18 -12.86 -6.82
CA GLY A 351 12.72 -13.99 -6.06
C GLY A 351 14.16 -13.82 -5.54
N GLN A 352 14.76 -12.62 -5.68
CA GLN A 352 16.06 -12.31 -5.06
C GLN A 352 15.96 -12.27 -3.52
N VAL A 353 14.81 -11.84 -3.02
CA VAL A 353 14.39 -11.93 -1.63
C VAL A 353 13.27 -12.94 -1.54
N THR A 354 13.37 -13.93 -0.64
CA THR A 354 12.35 -14.96 -0.44
C THR A 354 11.50 -14.72 0.82
N ALA A 355 12.06 -14.04 1.82
CA ALA A 355 11.36 -13.68 3.05
C ALA A 355 11.24 -12.15 3.19
N LEU A 356 10.02 -11.62 3.08
CA LEU A 356 9.73 -10.20 3.27
C LEU A 356 9.24 -9.95 4.69
N VAL A 357 10.05 -9.30 5.53
CA VAL A 357 9.66 -8.93 6.90
C VAL A 357 9.03 -7.55 6.89
N ALA A 358 7.74 -7.48 7.19
CA ALA A 358 6.96 -6.26 7.01
C ALA A 358 6.21 -5.82 8.26
N THR A 359 5.94 -4.51 8.37
CA THR A 359 4.94 -3.97 9.32
C THR A 359 3.60 -3.77 8.62
N ASN A 360 2.48 -3.83 9.35
CA ASN A 360 1.12 -3.68 8.82
C ASN A 360 1.00 -2.55 7.79
N VAL A 361 1.32 -1.33 8.19
CA VAL A 361 1.19 -0.13 7.34
C VAL A 361 2.01 -0.24 6.05
N ALA A 362 3.16 -0.91 6.09
CA ALA A 362 4.04 -1.00 4.93
C ALA A 362 3.64 -2.10 3.95
N ALA A 363 2.99 -3.15 4.44
CA ALA A 363 2.50 -4.25 3.62
C ALA A 363 1.09 -4.00 3.06
N ARG A 364 0.39 -2.98 3.56
CA ARG A 364 -0.92 -2.57 3.03
C ARG A 364 -0.77 -2.09 1.58
N GLY A 365 -1.69 -2.50 0.72
CA GLY A 365 -1.69 -2.12 -0.70
C GLY A 365 -0.58 -2.76 -1.55
N ILE A 366 0.16 -3.75 -1.03
CA ILE A 366 1.13 -4.49 -1.83
C ILE A 366 0.42 -5.63 -2.55
N HIS A 367 0.51 -5.62 -3.86
CA HIS A 367 0.09 -6.74 -4.70
C HIS A 367 1.30 -7.62 -5.01
N ILE A 368 1.26 -8.86 -4.56
CA ILE A 368 2.28 -9.86 -4.85
C ILE A 368 1.52 -11.11 -5.26
N ASP A 369 1.83 -11.59 -6.44
CA ASP A 369 1.27 -12.82 -6.98
C ASP A 369 2.07 -14.03 -6.48
N ASP A 370 1.51 -15.22 -6.49
CA ASP A 370 2.13 -16.50 -6.11
C ASP A 370 2.64 -16.51 -4.65
N LEU A 371 1.86 -15.97 -3.73
CA LEU A 371 2.15 -16.03 -2.31
C LEU A 371 1.22 -17.04 -1.64
N ASP A 372 1.75 -18.22 -1.34
CA ASP A 372 1.01 -19.32 -0.73
C ASP A 372 0.98 -19.26 0.81
N LEU A 373 1.91 -18.52 1.43
CA LEU A 373 2.01 -18.43 2.89
C LEU A 373 2.19 -17.00 3.40
N VAL A 374 1.36 -16.64 4.36
CA VAL A 374 1.49 -15.43 5.19
C VAL A 374 1.75 -15.83 6.64
N VAL A 375 2.73 -15.20 7.29
CA VAL A 375 3.08 -15.49 8.68
C VAL A 375 2.91 -14.23 9.54
N ASN A 376 2.08 -14.31 10.55
CA ASN A 376 2.05 -13.35 11.64
C ASN A 376 3.07 -13.80 12.69
N VAL A 377 4.29 -13.24 12.63
CA VAL A 377 5.30 -13.49 13.67
C VAL A 377 4.84 -12.84 14.97
N ASP A 378 4.32 -11.61 14.87
CA ASP A 378 3.60 -10.96 15.95
C ASP A 378 2.10 -10.96 15.60
N PRO A 379 1.20 -11.44 16.50
CA PRO A 379 -0.24 -11.46 16.28
C PRO A 379 -0.77 -10.06 15.94
N PRO A 380 -1.74 -9.92 15.05
CA PRO A 380 -2.37 -8.63 14.79
C PRO A 380 -3.20 -8.17 15.99
N THR A 381 -3.39 -6.86 16.12
CA THR A 381 -4.12 -6.25 17.24
C THR A 381 -5.63 -6.34 17.10
N ASP A 382 -6.14 -6.52 15.88
CA ASP A 382 -7.57 -6.61 15.60
C ASP A 382 -7.87 -7.56 14.40
N HIS A 383 -9.13 -7.94 14.28
CA HIS A 383 -9.59 -8.88 13.26
C HIS A 383 -9.51 -8.31 11.84
N LYS A 384 -9.65 -7.00 11.64
CA LYS A 384 -9.52 -6.39 10.32
C LYS A 384 -8.07 -6.47 9.82
N ASP A 385 -7.10 -6.15 10.70
CA ASP A 385 -5.69 -6.32 10.39
C ASP A 385 -5.35 -7.77 10.07
N TYR A 386 -5.94 -8.74 10.79
CA TYR A 386 -5.77 -10.16 10.48
C TYR A 386 -6.23 -10.50 9.05
N LEU A 387 -7.44 -10.08 8.68
CA LEU A 387 -8.00 -10.30 7.35
C LEU A 387 -7.18 -9.59 6.26
N HIS A 388 -6.72 -8.37 6.51
CA HIS A 388 -5.89 -7.62 5.57
C HIS A 388 -4.50 -8.24 5.37
N ARG A 389 -3.89 -8.81 6.42
CA ARG A 389 -2.65 -9.57 6.32
C ARG A 389 -2.87 -10.86 5.54
N GLY A 390 -3.91 -11.63 5.89
CA GLY A 390 -4.30 -12.86 5.21
C GLY A 390 -4.59 -12.65 3.72
N GLY A 391 -5.27 -11.58 3.36
CA GLY A 391 -5.58 -11.23 1.96
C GLY A 391 -4.36 -10.95 1.06
N ARG A 392 -3.13 -11.19 1.54
CA ARG A 392 -1.91 -11.21 0.72
C ARG A 392 -1.68 -12.58 0.07
N THR A 393 -2.38 -13.62 0.51
CA THR A 393 -2.39 -14.98 -0.09
C THR A 393 -3.81 -15.34 -0.58
N ALA A 394 -4.00 -16.52 -1.16
CA ALA A 394 -5.28 -17.05 -1.67
C ALA A 394 -5.98 -16.10 -2.65
N ARG A 395 -5.32 -15.70 -3.72
CA ARG A 395 -5.86 -14.80 -4.75
C ARG A 395 -6.39 -15.57 -5.94
N ALA A 396 -7.35 -14.99 -6.63
CA ALA A 396 -7.93 -15.52 -7.87
C ALA A 396 -8.45 -16.96 -7.77
N GLY A 397 -8.88 -17.41 -6.58
CA GLY A 397 -9.39 -18.78 -6.38
C GLY A 397 -8.34 -19.82 -5.99
N GLU A 398 -7.07 -19.40 -5.83
CA GLU A 398 -6.00 -20.26 -5.31
C GLU A 398 -6.14 -20.47 -3.80
N SER A 399 -5.64 -21.60 -3.31
CA SER A 399 -5.52 -21.89 -1.89
C SER A 399 -4.33 -21.16 -1.28
N GLY A 400 -4.43 -20.75 -0.04
CA GLY A 400 -3.33 -20.10 0.68
C GLY A 400 -3.43 -20.33 2.17
N SER A 401 -2.31 -20.20 2.88
CA SER A 401 -2.23 -20.44 4.32
C SER A 401 -1.83 -19.19 5.09
N VAL A 402 -2.50 -18.97 6.22
CA VAL A 402 -2.15 -17.94 7.19
C VAL A 402 -1.72 -18.60 8.49
N VAL A 403 -0.49 -18.39 8.89
CA VAL A 403 0.09 -18.93 10.12
C VAL A 403 0.30 -17.81 11.12
N THR A 404 -0.14 -17.97 12.35
CA THR A 404 0.09 -17.02 13.44
C THR A 404 0.85 -17.71 14.57
N LEU A 405 2.01 -17.15 14.93
CA LEU A 405 2.81 -17.60 16.06
C LEU A 405 2.34 -16.92 17.34
N VAL A 406 1.99 -17.72 18.34
CA VAL A 406 1.33 -17.23 19.56
C VAL A 406 2.09 -17.72 20.79
N LEU A 407 2.51 -16.78 21.63
CA LEU A 407 3.10 -17.03 22.93
C LEU A 407 2.03 -17.46 23.96
N PRO A 408 2.41 -18.14 25.04
CA PRO A 408 1.45 -18.56 26.07
C PRO A 408 0.57 -17.41 26.62
N GLU A 409 1.16 -16.23 26.81
CA GLU A 409 0.47 -15.02 27.28
C GLU A 409 -0.49 -14.42 26.25
N GLU A 410 -0.23 -14.56 24.97
CA GLU A 410 -1.03 -14.01 23.85
C GLU A 410 -2.27 -14.88 23.53
N LYS A 411 -2.36 -16.09 24.07
CA LYS A 411 -3.36 -17.10 23.72
C LYS A 411 -4.81 -16.62 23.86
N ARG A 412 -5.13 -15.93 24.96
CA ARG A 412 -6.49 -15.47 25.24
C ARG A 412 -6.94 -14.39 24.24
N GLU A 413 -6.04 -13.49 23.94
CA GLU A 413 -6.27 -12.38 23.02
C GLU A 413 -6.44 -12.92 21.58
N MET A 414 -5.57 -13.83 21.16
CA MET A 414 -5.67 -14.49 19.85
C MET A 414 -6.97 -15.29 19.70
N THR A 415 -7.41 -16.01 20.74
CA THR A 415 -8.69 -16.74 20.70
C THR A 415 -9.87 -15.78 20.49
N ARG A 416 -9.88 -14.65 21.19
CA ARG A 416 -10.91 -13.63 21.04
C ARG A 416 -10.88 -13.02 19.63
N LEU A 417 -9.70 -12.69 19.14
CA LEU A 417 -9.51 -12.13 17.80
C LEU A 417 -10.08 -13.07 16.72
N MET A 418 -9.83 -14.38 16.80
CA MET A 418 -10.37 -15.37 15.88
C MET A 418 -11.90 -15.47 15.95
N GLN A 419 -12.47 -15.38 17.15
CA GLN A 419 -13.92 -15.33 17.34
C GLN A 419 -14.53 -14.07 16.71
N ASP A 420 -13.91 -12.91 16.92
CA ASP A 420 -14.34 -11.63 16.34
C ASP A 420 -14.19 -11.62 14.80
N ALA A 421 -13.23 -12.35 14.27
CA ALA A 421 -13.04 -12.57 12.82
C ALA A 421 -14.01 -13.60 12.22
N GLY A 422 -14.72 -14.38 13.04
CA GLY A 422 -15.57 -15.50 12.59
C GLY A 422 -14.77 -16.68 12.03
N ILE A 423 -13.51 -16.85 12.43
CA ILE A 423 -12.58 -17.86 11.92
C ILE A 423 -12.38 -18.96 12.95
N ALA A 424 -12.44 -20.23 12.49
CA ALA A 424 -12.08 -21.40 13.26
C ALA A 424 -10.71 -21.93 12.80
N PRO A 425 -9.59 -21.49 13.42
CA PRO A 425 -8.26 -21.90 12.99
C PRO A 425 -7.92 -23.32 13.46
N ARG A 426 -7.05 -24.00 12.73
CA ARG A 426 -6.36 -25.20 13.22
C ARG A 426 -5.31 -24.75 14.25
N THR A 427 -5.43 -25.25 15.47
CA THR A 427 -4.56 -24.86 16.59
C THR A 427 -3.63 -25.98 16.96
N THR A 428 -2.31 -25.74 16.86
CA THR A 428 -1.26 -26.73 17.14
C THR A 428 -0.26 -26.16 18.15
N ARG A 429 0.21 -26.98 19.08
CA ARG A 429 1.39 -26.67 19.89
C ARG A 429 2.61 -27.17 19.13
N ILE A 430 3.58 -26.30 18.91
CA ILE A 430 4.73 -26.58 18.08
C ILE A 430 6.03 -26.12 18.73
N LYS A 431 7.08 -26.88 18.51
CA LYS A 431 8.46 -26.47 18.78
C LYS A 431 9.23 -26.38 17.48
N SER A 432 10.32 -25.66 17.51
CA SER A 432 11.20 -25.54 16.34
C SER A 432 11.82 -26.87 15.87
N SER A 433 11.81 -27.90 16.72
CA SER A 433 12.30 -29.25 16.39
C SER A 433 11.27 -30.18 15.76
N ASP A 434 9.99 -29.79 15.76
CA ASP A 434 8.89 -30.70 15.40
C ASP A 434 8.72 -30.77 13.86
N GLU A 435 8.58 -31.98 13.32
CA GLU A 435 8.36 -32.23 11.88
C GLU A 435 7.04 -31.64 11.39
N GLU A 436 6.06 -31.54 12.29
CA GLU A 436 4.75 -30.93 11.97
C GLU A 436 4.89 -29.48 11.50
N LEU A 437 5.91 -28.76 11.98
CA LEU A 437 6.23 -27.40 11.50
C LEU A 437 6.53 -27.40 10.00
N SER A 438 7.32 -28.36 9.52
CA SER A 438 7.63 -28.52 8.10
C SER A 438 6.38 -28.87 7.28
N THR A 439 5.54 -29.77 7.81
CA THR A 439 4.30 -30.18 7.16
C THR A 439 3.31 -29.02 6.97
N ILE A 440 3.14 -28.18 8.00
CA ILE A 440 2.19 -27.05 7.97
C ILE A 440 2.73 -25.88 7.13
N THR A 441 4.04 -25.59 7.20
CA THR A 441 4.58 -24.32 6.70
C THR A 441 5.62 -24.47 5.60
N GLY A 442 6.05 -25.68 5.29
CA GLY A 442 7.21 -25.92 4.44
C GLY A 442 8.53 -25.49 5.08
N ALA A 443 8.58 -25.33 6.40
CA ALA A 443 9.76 -24.89 7.14
C ALA A 443 10.96 -25.82 6.91
N ARG A 444 12.15 -25.22 6.81
CA ARG A 444 13.43 -25.92 6.60
C ARG A 444 14.51 -25.37 7.52
N GLU A 445 15.56 -26.17 7.72
CA GLU A 445 16.76 -25.66 8.37
C GLU A 445 17.40 -24.58 7.49
N PRO A 446 17.72 -23.41 8.05
CA PRO A 446 18.47 -22.40 7.33
C PRO A 446 19.90 -22.88 7.05
N SER A 447 20.53 -22.41 5.98
CA SER A 447 21.87 -22.84 5.58
C SER A 447 22.97 -22.53 6.60
N GLY A 448 22.74 -21.63 7.54
CA GLY A 448 23.73 -21.15 8.50
C GLY A 448 24.82 -20.26 7.88
N ILE A 449 24.85 -20.10 6.57
CA ILE A 449 25.84 -19.28 5.85
C ILE A 449 25.25 -17.90 5.62
N ALA A 450 25.87 -16.88 6.22
CA ALA A 450 25.39 -15.51 6.13
C ALA A 450 25.31 -15.02 4.66
N ILE A 451 24.19 -14.39 4.30
CA ILE A 451 23.93 -13.84 2.97
C ILE A 451 24.03 -12.32 3.00
N VAL A 452 24.70 -11.77 2.00
CA VAL A 452 24.67 -10.33 1.69
C VAL A 452 23.86 -10.13 0.43
N ILE A 453 22.73 -9.42 0.54
CA ILE A 453 21.98 -9.02 -0.65
C ILE A 453 22.68 -7.80 -1.24
N GLU A 454 23.30 -7.96 -2.39
CA GLU A 454 23.94 -6.85 -3.10
C GLU A 454 22.88 -5.79 -3.44
N VAL A 455 23.15 -4.58 -2.96
CA VAL A 455 22.39 -3.40 -3.35
C VAL A 455 23.09 -2.85 -4.60
N PRO A 456 22.48 -2.95 -5.80
CA PRO A 456 23.05 -2.30 -6.97
C PRO A 456 23.26 -0.82 -6.64
N GLN A 457 24.51 -0.38 -6.66
CA GLN A 457 24.80 1.03 -6.47
C GLN A 457 24.16 1.80 -7.62
N PRO A 458 23.53 2.96 -7.38
CA PRO A 458 23.09 3.82 -8.47
C PRO A 458 24.31 4.11 -9.32
N THR A 459 24.28 3.73 -10.59
CA THR A 459 25.28 4.13 -11.55
C THR A 459 25.37 5.64 -11.50
N GLN A 460 26.48 6.15 -10.98
CA GLN A 460 26.74 7.59 -11.02
C GLN A 460 26.66 7.98 -12.50
N PRO A 461 25.90 9.02 -12.86
CA PRO A 461 25.92 9.53 -14.21
C PRO A 461 27.36 9.88 -14.52
N LYS A 462 27.94 9.23 -15.56
CA LYS A 462 29.27 9.58 -16.06
C LYS A 462 29.33 11.09 -16.21
N PRO A 463 30.35 11.77 -15.66
CA PRO A 463 30.50 13.21 -15.86
C PRO A 463 30.51 13.47 -17.35
N ARG A 464 29.61 14.32 -17.82
CA ARG A 464 29.63 14.81 -19.19
C ARG A 464 30.99 15.51 -19.36
N THR A 465 31.90 14.86 -20.01
CA THR A 465 33.11 15.48 -20.50
C THR A 465 32.66 16.62 -21.42
N ARG A 466 32.86 17.84 -20.95
CA ARG A 466 32.84 19.03 -21.81
C ARG A 466 33.88 18.76 -22.89
N GLY A 467 33.46 18.50 -24.11
CA GLY A 467 34.32 18.48 -25.26
C GLY A 467 34.91 19.86 -25.43
N THR A 468 36.19 19.99 -25.06
CA THR A 468 37.05 21.09 -25.52
C THR A 468 37.28 20.87 -27.00
N GLY A 469 36.49 21.54 -27.83
CA GLY A 469 36.73 21.66 -29.24
C GLY A 469 38.00 22.46 -29.48
N SER A 470 39.13 21.77 -29.70
CA SER A 470 40.30 22.36 -30.31
C SER A 470 40.07 22.41 -31.83
N GLY A 471 39.76 23.61 -32.32
CA GLY A 471 39.76 23.90 -33.75
C GLY A 471 41.19 23.85 -34.29
N ALA A 472 41.46 22.92 -35.17
CA ALA A 472 42.57 22.98 -36.08
C ALA A 472 42.04 23.40 -37.46
N GLY A 473 42.46 24.57 -37.89
CA GLY A 473 42.15 25.13 -39.20
C GLY A 473 42.84 24.34 -40.33
N SER A 474 42.15 24.24 -41.43
CA SER A 474 42.73 24.02 -42.74
C SER A 474 42.05 24.96 -43.74
N ALA A 475 42.88 25.86 -44.26
CA ALA A 475 42.56 26.80 -45.31
C ALA A 475 42.39 26.06 -46.67
N ALA A 476 41.35 26.40 -47.39
CA ALA A 476 41.38 26.39 -48.85
C ALA A 476 40.35 27.37 -49.38
N GLY A 477 40.83 28.27 -50.18
CA GLY A 477 40.26 29.49 -50.69
C GLY A 477 39.14 29.31 -51.70
N GLY A 478 38.45 30.43 -51.90
CA GLY A 478 37.41 30.59 -52.92
C GLY A 478 36.75 31.95 -52.80
N SER A 479 37.32 32.92 -53.49
CA SER A 479 36.82 34.27 -53.69
C SER A 479 35.46 34.25 -54.43
N PHE A 480 34.58 35.20 -54.10
CA PHE A 480 33.98 36.14 -55.06
C PHE A 480 32.98 37.09 -54.40
N ARG A 481 33.34 38.38 -54.43
CA ARG A 481 32.59 39.62 -54.80
C ARG A 481 31.19 39.88 -54.21
N SER A 482 31.13 40.93 -53.42
CA SER A 482 30.76 42.34 -53.68
C SER A 482 29.27 42.68 -53.71
N GLY A 483 28.90 43.73 -52.96
CA GLY A 483 27.67 44.49 -53.09
C GLY A 483 27.21 45.08 -51.74
N SER A 484 27.67 46.05 -51.29
CA SER A 484 27.58 47.51 -51.21
C SER A 484 26.16 48.05 -50.95
N ARG A 485 26.17 49.02 -50.00
CA ARG A 485 25.21 50.12 -49.76
C ARG A 485 24.05 49.75 -48.86
N GLY A 486 23.68 50.58 -47.86
CA GLY A 486 24.05 51.91 -47.48
C GLY A 486 23.16 52.40 -46.35
N ARG A 487 23.75 53.19 -45.52
CA ARG A 487 23.27 54.43 -44.87
C ARG A 487 21.87 54.54 -44.30
N GLY A 488 21.83 55.06 -43.07
CA GLY A 488 20.82 55.97 -42.50
C GLY A 488 20.68 55.75 -40.99
N ARG A 489 21.38 56.35 -40.19
CA ARG A 489 21.55 57.64 -39.50
C ARG A 489 20.23 58.26 -39.00
N ARG A 490 20.28 58.58 -37.75
CA ARG A 490 19.59 59.58 -36.88
C ARG A 490 18.60 58.90 -35.93
N GLY A 491 18.60 59.18 -34.64
CA GLY A 491 19.10 60.28 -33.85
C GLY A 491 18.01 60.72 -32.91
N GLY A 492 18.37 61.08 -31.72
CA GLY A 492 17.62 61.93 -30.83
C GLY A 492 17.14 61.26 -29.54
N THR A 493 17.85 61.39 -28.49
CA THR A 493 17.91 62.48 -27.48
C THR A 493 16.70 62.55 -26.54
N GLY A 494 16.99 62.62 -25.30
CA GLY A 494 16.32 63.29 -24.22
C GLY A 494 16.11 62.43 -23.00
N ALA A 495 17.00 62.44 -22.00
CA ALA A 495 17.06 63.41 -20.90
C ALA A 495 15.80 63.34 -20.03
N ALA A 496 15.77 63.25 -18.77
CA ALA A 496 16.62 63.48 -17.63
C ALA A 496 15.75 63.44 -16.39
N SER A 497 16.40 63.24 -15.26
CA SER A 497 16.12 63.79 -13.91
C SER A 497 14.91 63.19 -13.16
N GLY A 498 14.99 62.92 -11.92
CA GLY A 498 15.73 63.30 -10.74
C GLY A 498 15.25 62.44 -9.59
N ALA A 499 16.12 62.08 -8.71
CA ALA A 499 16.37 62.68 -7.40
C ALA A 499 15.10 62.66 -6.51
N ALA A 500 15.10 62.21 -5.27
CA ALA A 500 16.06 62.26 -4.19
C ALA A 500 15.45 61.57 -2.96
N GLN A 501 16.36 61.10 -2.10
CA GLN A 501 16.36 61.24 -0.63
C GLN A 501 15.21 60.56 0.14
N GLY A 502 15.43 59.91 1.21
CA GLY A 502 16.44 59.84 2.24
C GLY A 502 15.96 58.96 3.35
N GLY A 503 16.82 58.44 4.03
CA GLY A 503 17.26 58.65 5.37
C GLY A 503 16.56 57.58 6.28
N GLY A 504 17.26 56.89 7.02
CA GLY A 504 18.12 57.03 8.05
C GLY A 504 17.93 55.99 9.10
N GLY A 505 18.94 55.42 9.59
CA GLY A 505 19.36 55.32 10.97
C GLY A 505 18.82 54.09 11.68
N GLY A 506 19.55 53.29 12.32
CA GLY A 506 20.72 53.33 13.08
C GLY A 506 20.83 52.12 13.96
N ALA A 507 22.03 51.67 14.12
CA ALA A 507 22.71 51.30 15.34
C ALA A 507 22.20 50.10 16.14
N ALA A 508 22.91 49.10 16.40
CA ALA A 508 24.25 48.83 16.92
C ALA A 508 24.18 47.99 18.19
N ARG A 509 25.25 47.18 18.36
CA ARG A 509 25.75 46.53 19.57
C ARG A 509 25.12 45.18 19.94
N GLY A 510 25.85 44.10 20.20
CA GLY A 510 27.25 43.91 20.53
C GLY A 510 27.40 42.73 21.45
N GLY A 511 28.56 42.12 21.41
CA GLY A 511 29.09 41.29 22.49
C GLY A 511 29.07 39.79 22.16
N ALA A 512 30.13 39.13 21.77
CA ALA A 512 31.45 38.92 22.36
C ALA A 512 31.48 37.79 23.39
N GLY A 513 32.44 36.90 23.18
CA GLY A 513 33.02 35.99 24.14
C GLY A 513 32.87 34.53 23.71
N GLY A 514 33.83 33.80 23.29
CA GLY A 514 35.20 33.67 23.76
C GLY A 514 35.39 32.24 24.20
N GLY A 515 36.32 31.58 23.60
CA GLY A 515 37.47 30.97 24.12
C GLY A 515 37.34 29.43 24.25
N THR A 516 38.17 28.62 23.83
CA THR A 516 39.60 28.33 23.79
C THR A 516 39.81 26.82 23.85
N ARG A 517 40.70 26.33 22.95
CA ARG A 517 41.81 25.38 23.17
C ARG A 517 41.52 24.03 23.82
N GLY A 518 42.04 22.96 23.34
CA GLY A 518 43.30 22.40 22.93
C GLY A 518 43.11 20.90 22.86
N GLY A 519 43.83 20.10 22.20
CA GLY A 519 45.20 19.81 22.04
C GLY A 519 45.31 18.33 21.71
N SER A 520 45.93 17.95 20.66
CA SER A 520 47.19 17.23 20.46
C SER A 520 47.33 15.80 21.02
N GLY A 521 47.83 14.92 20.15
CA GLY A 521 48.57 13.68 20.45
C GLY A 521 48.31 12.59 19.43
N ARG A 522 49.03 12.39 18.35
CA ARG A 522 50.36 11.81 18.08
C ARG A 522 50.55 10.40 18.57
N GLY A 523 50.93 9.55 17.60
CA GLY A 523 51.74 8.33 17.72
C GLY A 523 51.05 7.12 17.11
N GLY A 524 51.56 6.42 16.14
CA GLY A 524 52.84 6.03 15.63
C GLY A 524 52.68 4.61 15.13
N ALA A 525 52.93 4.35 13.87
CA ALA A 525 54.06 3.63 13.31
C ALA A 525 54.12 2.09 13.48
N GLY A 526 54.39 1.43 12.40
CA GLY A 526 55.05 0.13 12.25
C GLY A 526 54.13 -0.94 11.70
N GLY A 527 54.33 -1.61 10.60
CA GLY A 527 55.48 -1.98 9.86
C GLY A 527 55.25 -3.32 9.23
N ALA A 528 55.64 -3.47 7.97
CA ALA A 528 56.35 -4.56 7.29
C ALA A 528 55.54 -5.85 6.96
N ALA A 529 55.25 -6.11 5.71
CA ALA A 529 56.03 -6.87 4.73
C ALA A 529 55.90 -8.41 4.87
N GLY A 530 55.53 -9.08 3.80
CA GLY A 530 55.60 -10.53 3.66
C GLY A 530 55.04 -11.01 2.32
N SER A 531 55.90 -11.00 1.33
CA SER A 531 55.86 -11.61 0.01
C SER A 531 55.63 -13.12 0.02
N GLY A 532 54.95 -13.65 -0.97
CA GLY A 532 54.88 -15.10 -1.25
C GLY A 532 54.27 -15.38 -2.61
N ARG A 533 55.13 -15.56 -3.58
CA ARG A 533 54.87 -16.07 -4.93
C ARG A 533 54.58 -17.56 -4.90
N GLY A 534 53.70 -18.03 -5.78
CA GLY A 534 53.56 -19.43 -6.12
C GLY A 534 52.72 -19.66 -7.33
N ALA A 535 53.40 -19.84 -8.47
CA ALA A 535 52.86 -20.23 -9.74
C ALA A 535 52.57 -21.73 -9.79
N GLY A 536 51.59 -22.17 -10.60
CA GLY A 536 51.37 -23.57 -10.89
C GLY A 536 50.33 -23.76 -11.98
N ALA A 537 50.80 -23.96 -13.20
CA ALA A 537 50.07 -24.30 -14.42
C ALA A 537 49.65 -25.79 -14.43
N GLY A 538 48.57 -26.10 -15.18
CA GLY A 538 48.19 -27.49 -15.51
C GLY A 538 46.94 -27.55 -16.36
N ARG A 539 47.07 -27.64 -17.55
CA ARG A 539 46.55 -28.04 -18.85
C ARG A 539 45.88 -29.43 -18.85
N ALA A 540 44.95 -29.51 -19.81
CA ALA A 540 44.44 -30.65 -20.63
C ALA A 540 43.05 -31.11 -20.16
N GLY A 541 41.97 -31.21 -20.97
CA GLY A 541 41.87 -31.62 -22.37
C GLY A 541 40.84 -32.76 -22.37
N GLY A 542 39.82 -32.74 -23.24
CA GLY A 542 38.96 -33.91 -23.46
C GLY A 542 37.57 -33.60 -23.99
N THR A 543 37.46 -33.42 -25.22
CA THR A 543 36.50 -33.73 -26.27
C THR A 543 35.59 -34.94 -26.04
N GLY A 544 34.30 -34.81 -26.37
CA GLY A 544 33.36 -35.92 -26.49
C GLY A 544 32.03 -35.49 -27.12
N ARG A 545 31.93 -35.67 -28.40
CA ARG A 545 30.72 -35.55 -29.27
C ARG A 545 29.79 -36.75 -29.05
N GLY A 546 28.48 -36.57 -29.37
CA GLY A 546 27.56 -37.65 -29.74
C GLY A 546 26.11 -37.29 -29.44
N SER A 547 25.36 -36.71 -30.35
CA SER A 547 24.36 -37.30 -31.26
C SER A 547 22.98 -37.56 -30.63
N ALA A 548 21.99 -36.79 -31.07
CA ALA A 548 20.59 -37.19 -31.19
C ALA A 548 20.44 -38.20 -32.35
N PRO A 549 19.25 -38.76 -32.68
CA PRO A 549 17.87 -38.45 -32.37
C PRO A 549 16.97 -39.71 -32.12
N GLY A 550 15.69 -39.50 -31.76
CA GLY A 550 14.68 -40.58 -31.79
C GLY A 550 13.25 -40.07 -31.64
N ARG A 551 12.56 -40.01 -32.75
CA ARG A 551 11.10 -39.81 -32.90
C ARG A 551 10.34 -41.08 -32.48
N GLY A 552 9.13 -40.90 -31.95
CA GLY A 552 8.09 -41.95 -31.79
C GLY A 552 6.82 -41.35 -31.20
N ARG A 553 5.97 -41.10 -31.88
CA ARG A 553 4.56 -41.16 -32.32
C ARG A 553 3.65 -42.06 -31.44
N ARG A 554 2.48 -41.44 -31.12
CA ARG A 554 1.08 -41.93 -31.05
C ARG A 554 0.71 -42.80 -29.84
N ALA A 555 -0.34 -42.48 -29.22
CA ALA A 555 -1.77 -42.47 -29.33
C ALA A 555 -2.40 -43.28 -28.19
N ALA A 556 -3.24 -42.69 -27.45
CA ALA A 556 -4.64 -43.00 -27.21
C ALA A 556 -5.23 -41.91 -26.27
#